data_56370e30db7446370b34bf0d4b75eb1b
#
_entry.id   56370e30db7446370b34bf0d4b75eb1b
#
_cell.length_a   1.000
_cell.length_b   1.000
_cell.length_c   1.000
_cell.angle_alpha   90.00
_cell.angle_beta   90.00
_cell.angle_gamma   90.00
#
_symmetry.space_group_name_H-M   'P 1'
#
loop_
_entity.id
_entity.type
_entity.pdbx_description
1 polymer ?
#
loop_
_entity_poly.entity_id
_entity_poly.type
_entity_poly.pdbx_seq_one_letter_code
_entity_poly.pdbx_strand_id
1 'polypeptide(L)'
;MIEVNNLSFARGNTLIYKNINFKIRPGELLLIQGANGVGKTTLLSNIVNFIDPLEGSITYNNLVINNHIASQSFLYIGENNFAHDSLTLNQNIEYWLSIHNVKFDNSIKDKSVNYFFQELNLDKKFYQLSFGQKKKLQLLLLMLVNKPVWILDDPLSGLDNRTIINLNTLFEKKLENKGIIILASHQNITLNNYKTLQLT
;
A
#
# COMPACT_ATOMS: atom_id res chain seq x y z
N MET A 1 -3.85 6.55 -14.62
CA MET A 1 -3.17 7.79 -14.24
C MET A 1 -3.88 8.37 -13.02
N ILE A 2 -3.11 8.79 -12.01
CA ILE A 2 -3.63 9.52 -10.83
C ILE A 2 -3.16 10.96 -10.94
N GLU A 3 -4.07 11.90 -10.67
CA GLU A 3 -3.78 13.32 -10.64
C GLU A 3 -4.37 13.96 -9.39
N VAL A 4 -3.55 14.71 -8.67
CA VAL A 4 -3.89 15.44 -7.45
C VAL A 4 -3.70 16.91 -7.71
N ASN A 5 -4.76 17.69 -7.51
CA ASN A 5 -4.81 19.13 -7.83
C ASN A 5 -5.20 19.92 -6.59
N ASN A 6 -4.30 20.84 -6.18
CA ASN A 6 -4.49 21.82 -5.10
C ASN A 6 -5.01 21.21 -3.80
N LEU A 7 -4.55 19.97 -3.47
CA LEU A 7 -5.04 19.23 -2.34
C LEU A 7 -4.55 19.85 -1.04
N SER A 8 -5.50 20.16 -0.15
CA SER A 8 -5.23 20.67 1.20
C SER A 8 -5.99 19.85 2.23
N PHE A 9 -5.40 19.66 3.40
CA PHE A 9 -6.04 18.95 4.49
C PHE A 9 -5.74 19.59 5.84
N ALA A 10 -6.75 19.66 6.71
CA ALA A 10 -6.63 20.13 8.09
C ALA A 10 -7.27 19.11 9.05
N ARG A 11 -6.71 19.00 10.24
CA ARG A 11 -7.29 18.23 11.35
C ARG A 11 -7.73 19.19 12.44
N GLY A 12 -9.04 19.37 12.58
CA GLY A 12 -9.58 20.48 13.38
C GLY A 12 -9.08 21.82 12.82
N ASN A 13 -8.47 22.64 13.65
CA ASN A 13 -7.92 23.93 13.26
C ASN A 13 -6.45 23.89 12.79
N THR A 14 -5.84 22.69 12.71
CA THR A 14 -4.44 22.56 12.34
C THR A 14 -4.33 22.14 10.86
N LEU A 15 -3.73 23.00 10.05
CA LEU A 15 -3.39 22.69 8.67
C LEU A 15 -2.26 21.65 8.65
N ILE A 16 -2.48 20.53 7.96
CA ILE A 16 -1.51 19.43 7.82
C ILE A 16 -0.67 19.62 6.56
N TYR A 17 -1.31 19.90 5.43
CA TYR A 17 -0.64 20.27 4.17
C TYR A 17 -1.57 21.14 3.31
N LYS A 18 -0.97 21.92 2.40
CA LYS A 18 -1.67 22.86 1.53
C LYS A 18 -1.12 22.79 0.11
N ASN A 19 -2.04 22.89 -0.86
CA ASN A 19 -1.73 23.00 -2.29
C ASN A 19 -0.82 21.87 -2.82
N ILE A 20 -1.03 20.65 -2.39
CA ILE A 20 -0.30 19.48 -2.93
C ILE A 20 -0.77 19.23 -4.35
N ASN A 21 0.19 19.16 -5.27
CA ASN A 21 -0.03 18.89 -6.67
C ASN A 21 0.95 17.84 -7.18
N PHE A 22 0.44 16.78 -7.81
CA PHE A 22 1.29 15.80 -8.52
C PHE A 22 0.48 14.99 -9.51
N LYS A 23 1.21 14.34 -10.42
CA LYS A 23 0.65 13.44 -11.42
C LYS A 23 1.50 12.20 -11.57
N ILE A 24 0.85 11.04 -11.54
CA ILE A 24 1.49 9.73 -11.67
C ILE A 24 0.85 8.98 -12.83
N ARG A 25 1.69 8.52 -13.75
CA ARG A 25 1.27 7.75 -14.93
C ARG A 25 1.40 6.26 -14.68
N PRO A 26 0.72 5.41 -15.48
CA PRO A 26 0.99 3.97 -15.50
C PRO A 26 2.48 3.68 -15.71
N GLY A 27 3.03 2.77 -14.89
CA GLY A 27 4.46 2.43 -14.87
C GLY A 27 5.32 3.35 -14.01
N GLU A 28 4.73 4.27 -13.26
CA GLU A 28 5.49 5.17 -12.37
C GLU A 28 5.27 4.85 -10.89
N LEU A 29 6.32 5.13 -10.09
CA LEU A 29 6.28 5.11 -8.63
C LEU A 29 6.45 6.54 -8.10
N LEU A 30 5.64 6.91 -7.10
CA LEU A 30 5.81 8.11 -6.29
C LEU A 30 6.21 7.71 -4.88
N LEU A 31 7.38 8.20 -4.44
CA LEU A 31 7.82 8.12 -3.05
C LEU A 31 7.46 9.42 -2.33
N ILE A 32 6.63 9.30 -1.28
CA ILE A 32 6.28 10.41 -0.39
C ILE A 32 7.22 10.35 0.81
N GLN A 33 8.01 11.40 0.98
CA GLN A 33 8.98 11.54 2.07
C GLN A 33 8.62 12.72 2.98
N GLY A 34 9.15 12.71 4.19
CA GLY A 34 8.96 13.77 5.18
C GLY A 34 9.09 13.23 6.62
N ALA A 35 9.16 14.11 7.60
CA ALA A 35 9.29 13.75 9.01
C ALA A 35 8.10 12.91 9.50
N ASN A 36 8.26 12.26 10.67
CA ASN A 36 7.14 11.58 11.32
C ASN A 36 6.08 12.60 11.72
N GLY A 37 4.79 12.26 11.48
CA GLY A 37 3.68 13.14 11.80
C GLY A 37 3.39 14.24 10.79
N VAL A 38 4.18 14.40 9.72
CA VAL A 38 3.99 15.48 8.71
C VAL A 38 2.73 15.30 7.84
N GLY A 39 2.06 14.14 7.92
CA GLY A 39 0.82 13.91 7.16
C GLY A 39 0.92 12.90 6.02
N LYS A 40 2.00 12.11 5.91
CA LYS A 40 2.14 11.09 4.84
C LYS A 40 0.97 10.11 4.82
N THR A 41 0.67 9.47 5.94
CA THR A 41 -0.49 8.56 6.10
C THR A 41 -1.81 9.27 5.80
N THR A 42 -1.94 10.54 6.18
CA THR A 42 -3.12 11.36 5.90
C THR A 42 -3.29 11.60 4.40
N LEU A 43 -2.19 11.91 3.71
CA LEU A 43 -2.22 12.07 2.24
C LEU A 43 -2.60 10.76 1.55
N LEU A 44 -2.05 9.63 1.97
CA LEU A 44 -2.47 8.32 1.46
C LEU A 44 -3.95 8.06 1.73
N SER A 45 -4.45 8.42 2.92
CA SER A 45 -5.86 8.26 3.28
C SER A 45 -6.81 9.12 2.43
N ASN A 46 -6.41 10.33 2.02
CA ASN A 46 -7.16 11.11 1.02
C ASN A 46 -7.13 10.40 -0.35
N ILE A 47 -5.98 9.89 -0.78
CA ILE A 47 -5.86 9.24 -2.11
C ILE A 47 -6.74 8.00 -2.19
N VAL A 48 -6.87 7.22 -1.11
CA VAL A 48 -7.75 6.04 -1.08
C VAL A 48 -9.20 6.36 -0.73
N ASN A 49 -9.53 7.65 -0.59
CA ASN A 49 -10.88 8.14 -0.25
C ASN A 49 -11.41 7.65 1.10
N PHE A 50 -10.52 7.47 2.10
CA PHE A 50 -10.93 7.17 3.47
C PHE A 50 -11.35 8.42 4.25
N ILE A 51 -10.76 9.56 3.90
CA ILE A 51 -11.09 10.88 4.46
C ILE A 51 -11.16 11.90 3.33
N ASP A 52 -12.09 12.84 3.45
CA ASP A 52 -12.25 13.92 2.45
C ASP A 52 -11.18 15.00 2.66
N PRO A 53 -10.63 15.57 1.57
CA PRO A 53 -9.75 16.73 1.67
C PRO A 53 -10.53 17.99 2.09
N LEU A 54 -9.82 18.99 2.61
CA LEU A 54 -10.37 20.30 2.87
C LEU A 54 -10.65 21.05 1.56
N GLU A 55 -9.71 20.98 0.62
CA GLU A 55 -9.76 21.59 -0.69
C GLU A 55 -9.05 20.72 -1.72
N GLY A 56 -9.34 20.96 -3.00
CA GLY A 56 -8.69 20.29 -4.11
C GLY A 56 -9.45 19.06 -4.58
N SER A 57 -8.81 18.29 -5.45
CA SER A 57 -9.41 17.09 -6.03
C SER A 57 -8.38 16.02 -6.34
N ILE A 58 -8.84 14.78 -6.32
CA ILE A 58 -8.05 13.61 -6.71
C ILE A 58 -8.81 12.86 -7.78
N THR A 59 -8.14 12.57 -8.90
CA THR A 59 -8.75 11.83 -10.00
C THR A 59 -7.93 10.57 -10.34
N TYR A 60 -8.64 9.52 -10.74
CA TYR A 60 -8.07 8.32 -11.35
C TYR A 60 -8.68 8.12 -12.74
N ASN A 61 -7.82 8.10 -13.77
CA ASN A 61 -8.24 8.03 -15.18
C ASN A 61 -9.30 9.09 -15.55
N ASN A 62 -9.09 10.34 -15.11
CA ASN A 62 -9.95 11.51 -15.28
C ASN A 62 -11.31 11.45 -14.56
N LEU A 63 -11.54 10.45 -13.70
CA LEU A 63 -12.73 10.37 -12.86
C LEU A 63 -12.38 10.76 -11.43
N VAL A 64 -13.19 11.57 -10.79
CA VAL A 64 -13.03 11.91 -9.37
C VAL A 64 -13.12 10.62 -8.54
N ILE A 65 -12.16 10.41 -7.65
CA ILE A 65 -12.11 9.22 -6.82
C ILE A 65 -13.28 9.20 -5.86
N ASN A 66 -13.91 8.05 -5.77
CA ASN A 66 -14.94 7.69 -4.79
C ASN A 66 -14.68 6.28 -4.25
N ASN A 67 -15.45 5.85 -3.28
CA ASN A 67 -15.27 4.52 -2.65
C ASN A 67 -15.34 3.37 -3.65
N HIS A 68 -16.18 3.47 -4.69
CA HIS A 68 -16.31 2.43 -5.71
C HIS A 68 -15.01 2.33 -6.55
N ILE A 69 -14.51 3.45 -7.08
CA ILE A 69 -13.27 3.50 -7.85
C ILE A 69 -12.10 3.04 -7.00
N ALA A 70 -11.99 3.53 -5.76
CA ALA A 70 -10.92 3.16 -4.85
C ALA A 70 -10.93 1.65 -4.56
N SER A 71 -12.08 1.07 -4.22
CA SER A 71 -12.20 -0.37 -3.92
C SER A 71 -11.89 -1.27 -5.12
N GLN A 72 -12.24 -0.84 -6.34
CA GLN A 72 -11.97 -1.60 -7.56
C GLN A 72 -10.51 -1.49 -8.02
N SER A 73 -9.89 -0.31 -7.84
CA SER A 73 -8.62 0.01 -8.49
C SER A 73 -7.41 0.02 -7.54
N PHE A 74 -7.62 0.24 -6.24
CA PHE A 74 -6.54 0.44 -5.29
C PHE A 74 -6.39 -0.74 -4.34
N LEU A 75 -5.14 -1.14 -4.10
CA LEU A 75 -4.74 -1.98 -2.97
C LEU A 75 -3.99 -1.09 -1.99
N TYR A 76 -4.59 -0.84 -0.83
CA TYR A 76 -3.98 -0.09 0.26
C TYR A 76 -3.41 -1.03 1.32
N ILE A 77 -2.14 -0.85 1.66
CA ILE A 77 -1.49 -1.52 2.79
C ILE A 77 -1.01 -0.42 3.74
N GLY A 78 -1.70 -0.28 4.85
CA GLY A 78 -1.38 0.71 5.88
C GLY A 78 -0.21 0.28 6.77
N GLU A 79 0.24 1.22 7.60
CA GLU A 79 1.25 0.96 8.64
C GLU A 79 0.75 -0.07 9.65
N ASN A 80 -0.50 0.08 10.10
CA ASN A 80 -1.13 -0.83 11.06
C ASN A 80 -1.63 -2.10 10.40
N ASN A 81 -1.51 -3.20 11.14
CA ASN A 81 -2.02 -4.49 10.71
C ASN A 81 -3.56 -4.51 10.77
N PHE A 82 -4.20 -4.94 9.69
CA PHE A 82 -5.65 -5.14 9.61
C PHE A 82 -6.06 -6.61 9.72
N ALA A 83 -5.16 -7.47 10.22
CA ALA A 83 -5.42 -8.87 10.48
C ALA A 83 -6.09 -9.06 11.84
N HIS A 84 -6.92 -10.08 11.95
CA HIS A 84 -7.55 -10.49 13.20
C HIS A 84 -6.61 -11.36 14.02
N ASP A 85 -6.25 -10.92 15.22
CA ASP A 85 -5.29 -11.58 16.12
C ASP A 85 -5.71 -13.03 16.45
N SER A 86 -7.00 -13.28 16.63
CA SER A 86 -7.54 -14.59 17.02
C SER A 86 -7.69 -15.59 15.87
N LEU A 87 -7.62 -15.13 14.63
CA LEU A 87 -7.70 -16.00 13.46
C LEU A 87 -6.32 -16.61 13.14
N THR A 88 -6.32 -17.77 12.47
CA THR A 88 -5.10 -18.34 11.91
C THR A 88 -4.61 -17.49 10.73
N LEU A 89 -3.37 -17.70 10.32
CA LEU A 89 -2.82 -16.99 9.17
C LEU A 89 -3.60 -17.35 7.89
N ASN A 90 -3.95 -18.64 7.74
CA ASN A 90 -4.77 -19.07 6.62
C ASN A 90 -6.16 -18.40 6.62
N GLN A 91 -6.83 -18.34 7.76
CA GLN A 91 -8.12 -17.67 7.91
C GLN A 91 -8.05 -16.17 7.61
N ASN A 92 -6.96 -15.48 8.02
CA ASN A 92 -6.76 -14.08 7.67
C ASN A 92 -6.57 -13.89 6.15
N ILE A 93 -5.79 -14.76 5.50
CA ILE A 93 -5.59 -14.71 4.05
C ILE A 93 -6.93 -14.93 3.33
N GLU A 94 -7.70 -15.95 3.70
CA GLU A 94 -9.02 -16.23 3.14
C GLU A 94 -9.99 -15.05 3.31
N TYR A 95 -10.00 -14.44 4.49
CA TYR A 95 -10.81 -13.26 4.78
C TYR A 95 -10.44 -12.09 3.87
N TRP A 96 -9.14 -11.78 3.71
CA TRP A 96 -8.69 -10.71 2.81
C TRP A 96 -9.04 -10.98 1.35
N LEU A 97 -8.87 -12.21 0.88
CA LEU A 97 -9.26 -12.59 -0.48
C LEU A 97 -10.76 -12.42 -0.71
N SER A 98 -11.59 -12.76 0.29
CA SER A 98 -13.05 -12.58 0.19
C SER A 98 -13.45 -11.12 0.09
N ILE A 99 -12.82 -10.20 0.87
CA ILE A 99 -13.06 -8.76 0.78
C ILE A 99 -12.73 -8.21 -0.61
N HIS A 100 -11.68 -8.73 -1.23
CA HIS A 100 -11.26 -8.32 -2.56
C HIS A 100 -11.96 -9.06 -3.71
N ASN A 101 -12.92 -9.95 -3.41
CA ASN A 101 -13.62 -10.82 -4.38
C ASN A 101 -12.63 -11.67 -5.22
N VAL A 102 -11.54 -12.11 -4.61
CA VAL A 102 -10.56 -13.00 -5.25
C VAL A 102 -10.90 -14.44 -4.89
N LYS A 103 -11.02 -15.29 -5.91
CA LYS A 103 -11.20 -16.73 -5.69
C LYS A 103 -9.94 -17.31 -5.04
N PHE A 104 -10.16 -18.12 -4.02
CA PHE A 104 -9.09 -18.79 -3.31
C PHE A 104 -8.40 -19.82 -4.24
N ASP A 105 -7.07 -19.71 -4.37
CA ASP A 105 -6.22 -20.63 -5.12
C ASP A 105 -5.02 -21.00 -4.26
N ASN A 106 -4.96 -22.27 -3.85
CA ASN A 106 -3.89 -22.80 -3.01
C ASN A 106 -2.51 -22.65 -3.66
N SER A 107 -2.40 -22.86 -4.97
CA SER A 107 -1.11 -22.80 -5.66
C SER A 107 -0.52 -21.38 -5.65
N ILE A 108 -1.38 -20.37 -5.88
CA ILE A 108 -0.98 -18.96 -5.82
C ILE A 108 -0.65 -18.55 -4.38
N LYS A 109 -1.45 -19.00 -3.42
CA LYS A 109 -1.20 -18.76 -1.98
C LYS A 109 0.15 -19.32 -1.57
N ASP A 110 0.41 -20.60 -1.84
CA ASP A 110 1.65 -21.27 -1.43
C ASP A 110 2.88 -20.62 -2.10
N LYS A 111 2.78 -20.26 -3.38
CA LYS A 111 3.82 -19.49 -4.08
C LYS A 111 4.08 -18.14 -3.40
N SER A 112 3.04 -17.43 -3.01
CA SER A 112 3.15 -16.12 -2.36
C SER A 112 3.76 -16.24 -0.96
N VAL A 113 3.35 -17.26 -0.19
CA VAL A 113 3.92 -17.55 1.13
C VAL A 113 5.41 -17.84 1.01
N ASN A 114 5.80 -18.77 0.10
CA ASN A 114 7.20 -19.14 -0.11
C ASN A 114 8.06 -17.97 -0.62
N TYR A 115 7.46 -16.98 -1.26
CA TYR A 115 8.16 -15.79 -1.73
C TYR A 115 8.66 -14.91 -0.58
N PHE A 116 7.85 -14.73 0.48
CA PHE A 116 8.17 -13.89 1.62
C PHE A 116 8.71 -14.66 2.83
N PHE A 117 8.39 -15.96 2.95
CA PHE A 117 8.78 -16.79 4.07
C PHE A 117 9.54 -18.03 3.57
N GLN A 118 10.52 -18.50 4.35
CA GLN A 118 11.17 -19.80 4.07
C GLN A 118 10.27 -20.94 4.55
N GLU A 119 9.75 -20.78 5.77
CA GLU A 119 8.81 -21.71 6.41
C GLU A 119 7.79 -20.87 7.18
N LEU A 120 6.52 -21.12 6.94
CA LEU A 120 5.43 -20.48 7.67
C LEU A 120 4.33 -21.49 7.93
N ASN A 121 4.10 -21.82 9.21
CA ASN A 121 2.93 -22.60 9.60
C ASN A 121 1.69 -21.70 9.58
N LEU A 122 0.81 -21.94 8.61
CA LEU A 122 -0.42 -21.15 8.39
C LEU A 122 -1.51 -21.42 9.44
N ASP A 123 -1.39 -22.46 10.28
CA ASP A 123 -2.32 -22.75 11.38
C ASP A 123 -2.01 -21.93 12.64
N LYS A 124 -0.86 -21.25 12.68
CA LYS A 124 -0.57 -20.30 13.77
C LYS A 124 -1.57 -19.16 13.79
N LYS A 125 -1.85 -18.67 14.99
CA LYS A 125 -2.65 -17.45 15.19
C LYS A 125 -1.82 -16.21 14.87
N PHE A 126 -2.47 -15.15 14.37
CA PHE A 126 -1.78 -13.93 13.95
C PHE A 126 -1.01 -13.25 15.10
N TYR A 127 -1.56 -13.26 16.34
CA TYR A 127 -0.87 -12.68 17.50
C TYR A 127 0.47 -13.34 17.82
N GLN A 128 0.71 -14.58 17.38
CA GLN A 128 1.96 -15.32 17.61
C GLN A 128 3.11 -14.89 16.68
N LEU A 129 2.83 -14.04 15.69
CA LEU A 129 3.84 -13.56 14.76
C LEU A 129 4.64 -12.40 15.35
N SER A 130 5.94 -12.35 15.02
CA SER A 130 6.75 -11.15 15.23
C SER A 130 6.25 -9.98 14.37
N PHE A 131 6.64 -8.75 14.72
CA PHE A 131 6.28 -7.56 13.94
C PHE A 131 6.64 -7.70 12.46
N GLY A 132 7.87 -8.10 12.15
CA GLY A 132 8.31 -8.30 10.76
C GLY A 132 7.52 -9.41 10.04
N GLN A 133 7.17 -10.50 10.73
CA GLN A 133 6.33 -11.55 10.15
C GLN A 133 4.90 -11.06 9.86
N LYS A 134 4.33 -10.25 10.76
CA LYS A 134 3.02 -9.61 10.55
C LYS A 134 3.04 -8.71 9.32
N LYS A 135 4.09 -7.92 9.14
CA LYS A 135 4.28 -7.08 7.96
C LYS A 135 4.41 -7.89 6.68
N LYS A 136 5.25 -8.94 6.68
CA LYS A 136 5.38 -9.87 5.54
C LYS A 136 4.04 -10.50 5.14
N LEU A 137 3.21 -10.89 6.13
CA LEU A 137 1.91 -11.48 5.86
C LEU A 137 0.99 -10.50 5.10
N GLN A 138 0.98 -9.22 5.47
CA GLN A 138 0.22 -8.20 4.74
C GLN A 138 0.72 -8.02 3.29
N LEU A 139 2.04 -8.07 3.10
CA LEU A 139 2.64 -7.94 1.77
C LEU A 139 2.28 -9.08 0.81
N LEU A 140 1.79 -10.23 1.32
CA LEU A 140 1.23 -11.29 0.45
C LEU A 140 0.12 -10.77 -0.45
N LEU A 141 -0.65 -9.78 0.01
CA LEU A 141 -1.74 -9.19 -0.78
C LEU A 141 -1.26 -8.58 -2.10
N LEU A 142 -0.01 -8.11 -2.19
CA LEU A 142 0.58 -7.61 -3.43
C LEU A 142 0.66 -8.69 -4.52
N MET A 143 0.75 -9.96 -4.12
CA MET A 143 0.78 -11.10 -5.05
C MET A 143 -0.60 -11.73 -5.24
N LEU A 144 -1.43 -11.70 -4.19
CA LEU A 144 -2.73 -12.37 -4.17
C LEU A 144 -3.84 -11.53 -4.80
N VAL A 145 -3.73 -10.19 -4.70
CA VAL A 145 -4.79 -9.27 -5.13
C VAL A 145 -4.31 -8.43 -6.31
N ASN A 146 -4.91 -8.66 -7.47
CA ASN A 146 -4.55 -7.92 -8.68
C ASN A 146 -5.32 -6.60 -8.77
N LYS A 147 -4.72 -5.51 -8.27
CA LYS A 147 -5.23 -4.14 -8.41
C LYS A 147 -4.24 -3.29 -9.19
N PRO A 148 -4.68 -2.39 -10.09
CA PRO A 148 -3.77 -1.58 -10.91
C PRO A 148 -2.89 -0.60 -10.11
N VAL A 149 -3.34 -0.17 -8.94
CA VAL A 149 -2.64 0.80 -8.10
C VAL A 149 -2.33 0.19 -6.74
N TRP A 150 -1.08 0.28 -6.31
CA TRP A 150 -0.65 -0.04 -4.96
C TRP A 150 -0.36 1.24 -4.19
N ILE A 151 -0.95 1.35 -3.00
CA ILE A 151 -0.77 2.48 -2.08
C ILE A 151 -0.27 1.91 -0.76
N LEU A 152 0.97 2.23 -0.38
CA LEU A 152 1.70 1.55 0.67
C LEU A 152 2.22 2.55 1.71
N ASP A 153 1.88 2.31 2.97
CA ASP A 153 2.32 3.15 4.08
C ASP A 153 3.39 2.43 4.89
N ASP A 154 4.61 2.93 4.79
CA ASP A 154 5.85 2.42 5.38
C ASP A 154 6.02 0.89 5.28
N PRO A 155 5.95 0.33 4.04
CA PRO A 155 5.96 -1.12 3.83
C PRO A 155 7.31 -1.77 4.13
N LEU A 156 8.41 -1.00 4.20
CA LEU A 156 9.78 -1.50 4.40
C LEU A 156 10.12 -1.65 5.89
N SER A 157 9.37 -1.03 6.79
CA SER A 157 9.64 -1.01 8.23
C SER A 157 9.61 -2.42 8.83
N GLY A 158 10.68 -2.76 9.56
CA GLY A 158 10.81 -4.05 10.28
C GLY A 158 11.05 -5.27 9.38
N LEU A 159 11.35 -5.07 8.10
CA LEU A 159 11.68 -6.15 7.18
C LEU A 159 13.18 -6.46 7.18
N ASP A 160 13.50 -7.72 6.95
CA ASP A 160 14.88 -8.14 6.67
C ASP A 160 15.29 -7.82 5.22
N ASN A 161 16.60 -7.78 4.97
CA ASN A 161 17.17 -7.42 3.67
C ASN A 161 16.66 -8.31 2.52
N ARG A 162 16.47 -9.61 2.74
CA ARG A 162 15.94 -10.52 1.72
C ARG A 162 14.52 -10.14 1.32
N THR A 163 13.69 -9.82 2.30
CA THR A 163 12.31 -9.38 2.05
C THR A 163 12.25 -8.05 1.32
N ILE A 164 13.16 -7.10 1.65
CA ILE A 164 13.27 -5.81 0.94
C ILE A 164 13.65 -6.04 -0.53
N ILE A 165 14.61 -6.91 -0.82
CA ILE A 165 15.00 -7.27 -2.20
C ILE A 165 13.81 -7.88 -2.96
N ASN A 166 13.10 -8.83 -2.35
CA ASN A 166 11.92 -9.44 -2.93
C ASN A 166 10.82 -8.40 -3.22
N LEU A 167 10.59 -7.48 -2.29
CA LEU A 167 9.60 -6.43 -2.44
C LEU A 167 9.96 -5.46 -3.58
N ASN A 168 11.23 -5.05 -3.69
CA ASN A 168 11.70 -4.23 -4.81
C ASN A 168 11.50 -4.94 -6.15
N THR A 169 11.78 -6.24 -6.24
CA THR A 169 11.51 -7.03 -7.45
C THR A 169 10.01 -7.06 -7.79
N LEU A 170 9.12 -7.11 -6.79
CA LEU A 170 7.67 -6.99 -7.02
C LEU A 170 7.28 -5.60 -7.52
N PHE A 171 7.91 -4.55 -6.99
CA PHE A 171 7.68 -3.19 -7.47
C PHE A 171 8.08 -3.04 -8.93
N GLU A 172 9.27 -3.52 -9.33
CA GLU A 172 9.73 -3.52 -10.71
C GLU A 172 8.71 -4.20 -11.63
N LYS A 173 8.32 -5.43 -11.31
CA LYS A 173 7.31 -6.18 -12.10
C LYS A 173 5.97 -5.44 -12.18
N LYS A 174 5.56 -4.78 -11.10
CA LYS A 174 4.33 -3.98 -11.07
C LYS A 174 4.40 -2.81 -12.05
N LEU A 175 5.52 -2.10 -12.06
CA LEU A 175 5.75 -0.94 -12.93
C LEU A 175 5.92 -1.35 -14.39
N GLU A 176 6.63 -2.44 -14.69
CA GLU A 176 6.74 -3.03 -16.04
C GLU A 176 5.37 -3.36 -16.64
N ASN A 177 4.46 -3.89 -15.79
CA ASN A 177 3.07 -4.18 -16.16
C ASN A 177 2.15 -2.93 -16.12
N LYS A 178 2.74 -1.72 -16.20
CA LYS A 178 1.99 -0.45 -16.22
C LYS A 178 1.13 -0.20 -14.99
N GLY A 179 1.43 -0.86 -13.86
CA GLY A 179 0.84 -0.52 -12.57
C GLY A 179 1.34 0.82 -12.06
N ILE A 180 0.68 1.34 -11.03
CA ILE A 180 1.09 2.56 -10.32
C ILE A 180 1.42 2.18 -8.89
N ILE A 181 2.47 2.78 -8.32
CA ILE A 181 2.81 2.62 -6.91
C ILE A 181 2.92 3.99 -6.27
N ILE A 182 2.23 4.19 -5.15
CA ILE A 182 2.40 5.33 -4.25
C ILE A 182 2.90 4.77 -2.92
N LEU A 183 4.05 5.23 -2.49
CA LEU A 183 4.76 4.72 -1.34
C LEU A 183 5.09 5.85 -0.38
N ALA A 184 4.61 5.80 0.86
CA ALA A 184 5.13 6.63 1.93
C ALA A 184 6.21 5.85 2.68
N SER A 185 7.41 6.38 2.80
CA SER A 185 8.49 5.73 3.54
C SER A 185 9.53 6.74 4.02
N HIS A 186 10.19 6.39 5.14
CA HIS A 186 11.41 7.04 5.61
C HIS A 186 12.68 6.42 5.02
N GLN A 187 12.56 5.21 4.49
CA GLN A 187 13.67 4.47 3.91
C GLN A 187 13.75 4.73 2.41
N ASN A 188 14.96 4.75 1.90
CA ASN A 188 15.19 4.81 0.46
C ASN A 188 14.85 3.44 -0.17
N ILE A 189 14.31 3.50 -1.38
CA ILE A 189 14.07 2.33 -2.22
C ILE A 189 15.24 2.20 -3.22
N THR A 190 15.54 0.96 -3.62
CA THR A 190 16.67 0.68 -4.54
C THR A 190 16.27 0.70 -6.02
N LEU A 191 15.11 1.27 -6.34
CA LEU A 191 14.65 1.41 -7.72
C LEU A 191 15.35 2.58 -8.43
N ASN A 192 15.67 2.41 -9.70
CA ASN A 192 16.45 3.40 -10.45
C ASN A 192 15.64 4.64 -10.87
N ASN A 193 14.33 4.53 -11.04
CA ASN A 193 13.48 5.62 -11.53
C ASN A 193 12.20 5.73 -10.72
N TYR A 194 12.10 6.76 -9.90
CA TYR A 194 10.86 7.12 -9.20
C TYR A 194 10.76 8.64 -9.00
N LYS A 195 9.54 9.11 -8.84
CA LYS A 195 9.26 10.50 -8.46
C LYS A 195 9.27 10.63 -6.95
N THR A 196 9.64 11.78 -6.44
CA THR A 196 9.61 12.08 -5.00
C THR A 196 8.71 13.26 -4.74
N LEU A 197 7.88 13.16 -3.71
CA LEU A 197 7.12 14.26 -3.12
C LEU A 197 7.62 14.47 -1.68
N GLN A 198 8.19 15.65 -1.43
CA GLN A 198 8.62 16.03 -0.08
C GLN A 198 7.46 16.73 0.62
N LEU A 199 6.94 16.16 1.73
CA LEU A 199 6.03 16.83 2.64
C LEU A 199 6.82 17.55 3.73
N THR A 200 6.47 18.79 3.97
CA THR A 200 7.10 19.69 4.96
C THR A 200 6.07 20.35 5.85
#